data_094ac762fc273b40ddff3dfc9f9b8879
#
_entry.id   094ac762fc273b40ddff3dfc9f9b8879
#
_cell.length_a   1.000
_cell.length_b   1.000
_cell.length_c   1.000
_cell.angle_alpha   90.00
_cell.angle_beta   90.00
_cell.angle_gamma   90.00
#
_symmetry.space_group_name_H-M   'P 1'
#
loop_
_entity.id
_entity.type
_entity.pdbx_description
1 polymer ?
#
loop_
_entity_poly.entity_id
_entity_poly.type
_entity_poly.pdbx_seq_one_letter_code
_entity_poly.pdbx_strand_id
1 'polypeptide(L)'
;MEIRDTGTIPGIYCGTRFDMAKRPELCPVETTARIVGGRWKAAVLEQLFQGTKRFSELKRGITGITQRTLAQQLRDLQSTGIVDRTVYPDTPPRVVYAITPLGKSLRPLLDTMCHWGKSHSAAMALKKLRASDQQQ
;
A
#
# COMPACT_ATOMS: atom_id res chain seq x y z
N MET A 1 -6.23 20.26 -18.74
CA MET A 1 -5.87 19.87 -18.88
C MET A 1 -5.44 19.20 -18.72
N GLU A 2 -5.45 19.17 -18.80
CA GLU A 2 -4.84 18.56 -18.86
C GLU A 2 -4.35 17.60 -18.59
N ILE A 3 -4.31 17.15 -18.23
CA ILE A 3 -3.63 16.33 -17.98
C ILE A 3 -3.21 15.54 -18.65
N ARG A 4 -3.44 15.60 -19.29
CA ARG A 4 -3.01 14.89 -19.98
C ARG A 4 -1.90 14.81 -20.22
N ASP A 5 -1.58 15.53 -20.10
CA ASP A 5 -0.47 15.52 -20.23
C ASP A 5 0.10 14.68 -19.87
N THR A 6 -0.39 14.62 -19.43
CA THR A 6 0.08 13.91 -19.04
C THR A 6 0.40 12.85 -19.52
N GLY A 7 -0.18 12.57 -20.27
CA GLY A 7 0.12 11.41 -20.56
C GLY A 7 1.38 11.10 -20.75
N THR A 8 1.82 11.72 -20.82
CA THR A 8 2.96 11.65 -21.02
C THR A 8 3.71 11.12 -20.27
N ILE A 9 3.40 11.41 -19.58
CA ILE A 9 4.15 11.54 -18.76
C ILE A 9 4.57 10.41 -18.09
N PRO A 10 3.82 9.69 -17.52
CA PRO A 10 4.22 8.63 -16.66
C PRO A 10 5.27 7.73 -17.23
N GLY A 11 4.99 7.21 -18.30
CA GLY A 11 5.92 6.30 -18.85
C GLY A 11 7.24 6.91 -19.18
N ILE A 12 7.19 8.16 -19.46
CA ILE A 12 8.40 8.82 -19.78
C ILE A 12 9.35 8.85 -18.66
N TYR A 13 8.80 9.09 -17.49
CA TYR A 13 9.66 9.22 -16.37
C TYR A 13 10.17 7.94 -15.82
N CYS A 14 9.36 6.94 -15.82
CA CYS A 14 9.75 5.75 -15.13
C CYS A 14 10.36 4.72 -16.02
N GLY A 15 10.21 4.91 -17.27
CA GLY A 15 10.64 3.88 -18.16
C GLY A 15 12.02 4.03 -18.63
N THR A 16 12.12 4.51 -19.79
CA THR A 16 13.31 4.30 -20.53
C THR A 16 14.39 5.32 -20.35
N ARG A 17 14.00 6.50 -19.90
CA ARG A 17 14.97 7.55 -19.84
C ARG A 17 15.42 7.96 -18.47
N PHE A 18 14.94 7.25 -17.49
CA PHE A 18 15.29 7.59 -16.14
C PHE A 18 16.72 7.11 -15.85
N ASP A 19 17.60 8.04 -15.63
CA ASP A 19 18.97 7.73 -15.29
C ASP A 19 19.09 7.47 -13.80
N MET A 20 19.15 6.24 -13.44
CA MET A 20 19.20 5.83 -12.05
C MET A 20 20.43 6.36 -11.31
N ALA A 21 21.49 6.61 -12.03
CA ALA A 21 22.72 7.08 -11.41
C ALA A 21 22.68 8.55 -11.04
N LYS A 22 21.81 9.30 -11.71
CA LYS A 22 21.76 10.74 -11.51
C LYS A 22 20.54 11.22 -10.75
N ARG A 23 19.66 10.33 -10.37
CA ARG A 23 18.45 10.75 -9.73
C ARG A 23 18.70 11.31 -8.35
N PRO A 24 18.26 12.53 -8.07
CA PRO A 24 18.35 13.07 -6.73
C PRO A 24 17.20 12.60 -5.85
N GLU A 25 16.17 12.10 -6.47
CA GLU A 25 14.98 11.64 -5.76
C GLU A 25 14.41 10.41 -6.43
N LEU A 26 13.53 9.75 -5.73
CA LEU A 26 12.95 8.51 -6.23
C LEU A 26 12.05 8.77 -7.43
N CYS A 27 12.03 7.86 -8.37
CA CYS A 27 11.07 7.96 -9.44
C CYS A 27 9.65 7.72 -8.91
N PRO A 28 8.62 8.25 -9.58
CA PRO A 28 7.25 8.13 -9.07
C PRO A 28 6.79 6.69 -8.83
N VAL A 29 7.21 5.74 -9.66
CA VAL A 29 6.84 4.34 -9.44
C VAL A 29 7.51 3.81 -8.17
N GLU A 30 8.77 4.13 -7.96
CA GLU A 30 9.48 3.70 -6.78
C GLU A 30 8.86 4.31 -5.51
N THR A 31 8.53 5.59 -5.57
CA THR A 31 7.88 6.28 -4.45
C THR A 31 6.56 5.60 -4.09
N THR A 32 5.73 5.35 -5.09
CA THR A 32 4.44 4.69 -4.87
C THR A 32 4.63 3.28 -4.33
N ALA A 33 5.58 2.55 -4.88
CA ALA A 33 5.85 1.19 -4.42
C ALA A 33 6.25 1.17 -2.95
N ARG A 34 7.00 2.16 -2.50
CA ARG A 34 7.38 2.25 -1.08
C ARG A 34 6.18 2.55 -0.20
N ILE A 35 5.23 3.35 -0.71
CA ILE A 35 4.04 3.70 0.06
C ILE A 35 3.10 2.51 0.23
N VAL A 36 2.88 1.75 -0.84
CA VAL A 36 1.90 0.67 -0.82
C VAL A 36 2.52 -0.72 -0.69
N GLY A 37 3.84 -0.80 -0.81
CA GLY A 37 4.51 -2.09 -0.88
C GLY A 37 4.62 -2.79 0.45
N GLY A 38 5.03 -4.04 0.36
CA GLY A 38 5.16 -4.87 1.51
C GLY A 38 3.95 -5.76 1.71
N ARG A 39 4.12 -6.69 2.60
CA ARG A 39 3.12 -7.73 2.82
C ARG A 39 1.84 -7.23 3.46
N TRP A 40 1.97 -6.23 4.34
CA TRP A 40 0.88 -5.89 5.23
C TRP A 40 0.13 -4.61 4.90
N LYS A 41 0.75 -3.66 4.19
CA LYS A 41 0.11 -2.37 3.93
C LYS A 41 -1.18 -2.51 3.13
N ALA A 42 -1.16 -3.33 2.09
CA ALA A 42 -2.37 -3.55 1.30
C ALA A 42 -3.50 -4.13 2.16
N ALA A 43 -3.16 -5.05 3.07
CA ALA A 43 -4.15 -5.64 3.95
C ALA A 43 -4.74 -4.62 4.91
N VAL A 44 -3.91 -3.75 5.46
CA VAL A 44 -4.38 -2.68 6.35
C VAL A 44 -5.28 -1.73 5.59
N LEU A 45 -4.88 -1.33 4.39
CA LEU A 45 -5.67 -0.42 3.57
C LEU A 45 -7.00 -1.03 3.19
N GLU A 46 -7.02 -2.31 2.86
CA GLU A 46 -8.27 -2.99 2.51
C GLU A 46 -9.27 -2.94 3.67
N GLN A 47 -8.79 -3.14 4.89
CA GLN A 47 -9.63 -3.03 6.06
C GLN A 47 -10.16 -1.61 6.25
N LEU A 48 -9.32 -0.62 6.06
CA LEU A 48 -9.70 0.78 6.25
C LEU A 48 -10.59 1.32 5.12
N PHE A 49 -10.51 0.74 3.93
CA PHE A 49 -11.46 1.08 2.87
C PHE A 49 -12.88 0.68 3.23
N GLN A 50 -13.05 -0.29 4.11
CA GLN A 50 -14.39 -0.69 4.58
C GLN A 50 -14.97 0.31 5.57
N GLY A 51 -14.14 1.13 6.19
CA GLY A 51 -14.58 2.11 7.16
C GLY A 51 -13.55 2.32 8.26
N THR A 52 -13.86 3.24 9.13
CA THR A 52 -13.03 3.55 10.29
C THR A 52 -12.93 2.34 11.21
N LYS A 53 -11.72 2.07 11.69
CA LYS A 53 -11.48 0.90 12.54
C LYS A 53 -10.60 1.23 13.73
N ARG A 54 -10.83 0.51 14.82
CA ARG A 54 -9.92 0.53 15.96
C ARG A 54 -8.77 -0.43 15.72
N PHE A 55 -7.70 -0.23 16.48
CA PHE A 55 -6.53 -1.10 16.40
C PHE A 55 -6.90 -2.58 16.57
N SER A 56 -7.73 -2.87 17.56
CA SER A 56 -8.14 -4.26 17.82
C SER A 56 -8.94 -4.87 16.67
N GLU A 57 -9.75 -4.05 16.00
CA GLU A 57 -10.51 -4.50 14.85
C GLU A 57 -9.60 -4.82 13.66
N LEU A 58 -8.60 -3.97 13.44
CA LEU A 58 -7.59 -4.22 12.41
C LEU A 58 -6.81 -5.50 12.71
N LYS A 59 -6.42 -5.65 13.98
CA LYS A 59 -5.67 -6.84 14.39
C LYS A 59 -6.46 -8.12 14.14
N ARG A 60 -7.74 -8.10 14.43
CA ARG A 60 -8.60 -9.27 14.18
C ARG A 60 -8.87 -9.49 12.70
N GLY A 61 -8.96 -8.42 11.95
CA GLY A 61 -9.32 -8.51 10.53
C GLY A 61 -8.17 -8.94 9.62
N ILE A 62 -6.95 -8.89 10.10
CA ILE A 62 -5.78 -9.23 9.29
C ILE A 62 -5.11 -10.47 9.88
N THR A 63 -5.33 -11.59 9.23
CA THR A 63 -4.82 -12.87 9.71
C THR A 63 -3.30 -12.89 9.75
N GLY A 64 -2.77 -13.25 10.89
CA GLY A 64 -1.33 -13.45 11.03
C GLY A 64 -0.50 -12.24 11.36
N ILE A 65 -1.08 -11.04 11.37
CA ILE A 65 -0.31 -9.86 11.68
C ILE A 65 -0.08 -9.77 13.20
N THR A 66 1.15 -9.42 13.59
CA THR A 66 1.44 -9.20 15.00
C THR A 66 1.08 -7.78 15.39
N GLN A 67 0.88 -7.57 16.68
CA GLN A 67 0.59 -6.24 17.21
C GLN A 67 1.69 -5.24 16.86
N ARG A 68 2.94 -5.66 16.97
CA ARG A 68 4.09 -4.81 16.66
C ARG A 68 4.11 -4.44 15.18
N THR A 69 3.88 -5.40 14.31
CA THR A 69 3.88 -5.16 12.86
C THR A 69 2.74 -4.23 12.48
N LEU A 70 1.54 -4.48 13.00
CA LEU A 70 0.40 -3.61 12.71
C LEU A 70 0.67 -2.18 13.15
N ALA A 71 1.21 -2.00 14.35
CA ALA A 71 1.54 -0.67 14.86
C ALA A 71 2.54 0.03 13.93
N GLN A 72 3.54 -0.70 13.44
CA GLN A 72 4.54 -0.13 12.52
C GLN A 72 3.91 0.26 11.20
N GLN A 73 3.08 -0.60 10.63
CA GLN A 73 2.41 -0.31 9.36
C GLN A 73 1.52 0.91 9.48
N LEU A 74 0.80 1.04 10.57
CA LEU A 74 -0.06 2.21 10.80
C LEU A 74 0.75 3.49 10.94
N ARG A 75 1.88 3.43 11.63
CA ARG A 75 2.77 4.60 11.73
C ARG A 75 3.30 5.02 10.36
N ASP A 76 3.71 4.05 9.56
CA ASP A 76 4.21 4.34 8.21
C ASP A 76 3.13 4.98 7.34
N LEU A 77 1.93 4.43 7.36
CA LEU A 77 0.81 4.97 6.58
C LEU A 77 0.38 6.35 7.08
N GLN A 78 0.47 6.56 8.39
CA GLN A 78 0.15 7.85 8.97
C GLN A 78 1.20 8.88 8.59
N SER A 79 2.47 8.53 8.58
CA SER A 79 3.55 9.46 8.25
C SER A 79 3.49 9.91 6.79
N THR A 80 2.93 9.10 5.91
CA THR A 80 2.76 9.48 4.50
C THR A 80 1.43 10.15 4.21
N GLY A 81 0.60 10.35 5.23
CA GLY A 81 -0.69 11.02 5.05
C GLY A 81 -1.80 10.15 4.47
N ILE A 82 -1.58 8.85 4.42
CA ILE A 82 -2.58 7.91 3.87
C ILE A 82 -3.64 7.56 4.91
N VAL A 83 -3.27 7.54 6.18
CA VAL A 83 -4.14 7.15 7.28
C VAL A 83 -4.09 8.22 8.37
N ASP A 84 -5.25 8.53 8.93
CA ASP A 84 -5.37 9.40 10.09
C ASP A 84 -5.63 8.58 11.33
N ARG A 85 -5.08 9.05 12.44
CA ARG A 85 -5.31 8.48 13.75
C ARG A 85 -6.00 9.53 14.60
N THR A 86 -7.14 9.19 15.16
CA THR A 86 -7.91 10.09 16.01
C THR A 86 -8.08 9.47 17.39
N VAL A 87 -7.79 10.26 18.42
CA VAL A 87 -7.97 9.84 19.79
C VAL A 87 -9.19 10.56 20.35
N TYR A 88 -10.17 9.80 20.82
CA TYR A 88 -11.34 10.35 21.48
C TYR A 88 -11.13 10.27 22.99
N PRO A 89 -11.48 11.35 23.72
CA PRO A 89 -11.21 11.40 25.16
C PRO A 89 -12.24 10.63 25.99
N ASP A 90 -12.55 9.43 25.56
CA ASP A 90 -13.44 8.55 26.29
C ASP A 90 -12.67 7.93 27.47
N THR A 91 -13.38 7.22 28.33
CA THR A 91 -12.77 6.49 29.44
C THR A 91 -13.11 5.03 29.30
N PRO A 92 -12.15 4.17 28.86
CA PRO A 92 -10.79 4.50 28.43
C PRO A 92 -10.75 5.21 27.07
N PRO A 93 -9.63 5.87 26.74
CA PRO A 93 -9.52 6.58 25.47
C PRO A 93 -9.74 5.65 24.29
N ARG A 94 -10.45 6.15 23.29
CA ARG A 94 -10.74 5.37 22.08
C ARG A 94 -9.89 5.92 20.94
N VAL A 95 -9.10 5.05 20.32
CA VAL A 95 -8.26 5.42 19.19
C VAL A 95 -8.81 4.74 17.95
N VAL A 96 -9.05 5.53 16.92
CA VAL A 96 -9.55 5.00 15.65
C VAL A 96 -8.65 5.44 14.50
N TYR A 97 -8.62 4.61 13.48
CA TYR A 97 -7.86 4.85 12.27
C TYR A 97 -8.83 4.97 11.09
N ALA A 98 -8.57 5.92 10.23
CA ALA A 98 -9.41 6.16 9.06
C ALA A 98 -8.53 6.48 7.87
N ILE A 99 -9.03 6.13 6.68
CA ILE A 99 -8.29 6.46 5.47
C ILE A 99 -8.56 7.92 5.10
N THR A 100 -7.52 8.63 4.70
CA THR A 100 -7.63 10.03 4.30
C THR A 100 -8.10 10.15 2.85
N PRO A 101 -8.49 11.35 2.40
CA PRO A 101 -8.76 11.55 0.97
C PRO A 101 -7.59 11.15 0.08
N LEU A 102 -6.35 11.46 0.51
CA LEU A 102 -5.17 11.03 -0.21
C LEU A 102 -5.10 9.50 -0.27
N GLY A 103 -5.38 8.84 0.85
CA GLY A 103 -5.40 7.38 0.89
C GLY A 103 -6.48 6.81 -0.02
N LYS A 104 -7.64 7.45 -0.09
CA LYS A 104 -8.71 7.00 -0.98
C LYS A 104 -8.31 7.06 -2.45
N SER A 105 -7.42 7.98 -2.80
CA SER A 105 -6.94 8.09 -4.17
C SER A 105 -6.10 6.88 -4.61
N LEU A 106 -5.64 6.07 -3.67
CA LEU A 106 -4.92 4.85 -3.98
C LEU A 106 -5.82 3.70 -4.38
N ARG A 107 -7.13 3.81 -4.16
CA ARG A 107 -8.05 2.71 -4.42
C ARG A 107 -7.98 2.20 -5.86
N PRO A 108 -8.04 3.07 -6.89
CA PRO A 108 -7.95 2.59 -8.27
C PRO A 108 -6.64 1.86 -8.56
N LEU A 109 -5.54 2.35 -7.97
CA LEU A 109 -4.24 1.70 -8.15
C LEU A 109 -4.24 0.32 -7.53
N LEU A 110 -4.70 0.19 -6.31
CA LEU A 110 -4.71 -1.09 -5.60
C LEU A 110 -5.64 -2.09 -6.29
N ASP A 111 -6.79 -1.62 -6.79
CA ASP A 111 -7.70 -2.48 -7.54
C ASP A 111 -7.01 -2.99 -8.81
N THR A 112 -6.30 -2.13 -9.52
CA THR A 112 -5.57 -2.51 -10.72
C THR A 112 -4.46 -3.50 -10.41
N MET A 113 -3.72 -3.27 -9.34
CA MET A 113 -2.66 -4.18 -8.91
C MET A 113 -3.24 -5.55 -8.55
N CYS A 114 -4.35 -5.56 -7.84
CA CYS A 114 -5.02 -6.81 -7.48
C CYS A 114 -5.47 -7.57 -8.71
N HIS A 115 -6.10 -6.88 -9.63
CA HIS A 115 -6.57 -7.48 -10.87
C HIS A 115 -5.41 -8.05 -11.68
N TRP A 116 -4.35 -7.27 -11.84
CA TRP A 116 -3.17 -7.73 -12.59
C TRP A 116 -2.55 -8.96 -11.94
N GLY A 117 -2.42 -8.92 -10.61
CA GLY A 117 -1.86 -10.05 -9.87
C GLY A 117 -2.65 -11.33 -10.04
N LYS A 118 -3.98 -11.23 -10.01
CA LYS A 118 -4.84 -12.38 -10.20
C LYS A 118 -4.82 -12.91 -11.63
N SER A 119 -4.77 -12.00 -12.60
CA SER A 119 -4.99 -12.37 -13.99
C SER A 119 -3.72 -12.75 -14.73
N HIS A 120 -2.58 -12.20 -14.37
CA HIS A 120 -1.41 -12.26 -15.23
C HIS A 120 -0.18 -12.93 -14.64
N SER A 121 0.13 -12.70 -13.39
CA SER A 121 1.42 -13.13 -12.89
C SER A 121 1.39 -14.02 -11.67
N ALA A 122 0.32 -13.99 -10.91
CA ALA A 122 0.29 -14.73 -9.64
C ALA A 122 0.54 -16.22 -9.83
N ALA A 123 -0.10 -16.82 -10.83
CA ALA A 123 0.04 -18.26 -11.08
C ALA A 123 1.46 -18.61 -11.50
N MET A 124 2.09 -17.80 -12.32
CA MET A 124 3.44 -18.06 -12.78
C MET A 124 4.47 -17.83 -11.69
N ALA A 125 4.29 -16.77 -10.92
CA ALA A 125 5.18 -16.46 -9.81
C ALA A 125 5.12 -17.57 -8.75
N LEU A 126 3.93 -18.01 -8.42
CA LEU A 126 3.75 -19.10 -7.47
C LEU A 126 4.38 -20.39 -7.95
N LYS A 127 4.24 -20.67 -9.24
CA LYS A 127 4.83 -21.85 -9.82
C LYS A 127 6.35 -21.83 -9.69
N LYS A 128 6.96 -20.67 -9.93
CA LYS A 128 8.40 -20.53 -9.78
C LYS A 128 8.85 -20.67 -8.34
N LEU A 129 8.13 -20.05 -7.42
CA LEU A 129 8.48 -20.12 -6.02
C LEU A 129 8.40 -21.57 -5.49
N ARG A 130 7.34 -22.28 -5.87
CA ARG A 130 7.18 -23.67 -5.47
C ARG A 130 8.27 -24.55 -6.03
N ALA A 131 8.68 -24.29 -7.26
CA ALA A 131 9.76 -25.06 -7.88
C ALA A 131 11.08 -24.81 -7.16
N SER A 132 11.33 -23.59 -6.73
CA SER A 132 12.53 -23.28 -5.97
C SER A 132 12.55 -23.97 -4.61
N ASP A 133 11.41 -23.99 -3.94
CA ASP A 133 11.29 -24.64 -2.64
C ASP A 133 11.54 -26.14 -2.72
N GLN A 134 11.16 -26.75 -3.82
CA GLN A 134 11.34 -28.19 -4.00
C GLN A 134 12.77 -28.59 -4.31
N GLN A 135 13.61 -27.63 -4.65
CA GLN A 135 15.01 -27.89 -4.94
C GLN A 135 15.90 -27.77 -3.71
N GLN A 136 15.34 -27.35 -2.61
CA GLN A 136 16.04 -27.29 -1.34
C GLN A 136 15.65 -28.46 -0.46
#